data_09295c2a3b6d3d79067a4f71ec84728a
#
_entry.id   09295c2a3b6d3d79067a4f71ec84728a
#
_cell.length_a   1.000
_cell.length_b   1.000
_cell.length_c   1.000
_cell.angle_alpha   90.00
_cell.angle_beta   90.00
_cell.angle_gamma   90.00
#
_symmetry.space_group_name_H-M   'P 1'
#
loop_
_entity.id
_entity.type
_entity.pdbx_description
1 polymer ?
#
loop_
_entity_poly.entity_id
_entity_poly.type
_entity_poly.pdbx_seq_one_letter_code
_entity_poly.pdbx_strand_id
1 'polypeptide(L)'
;MTANANDHEASSPMTRTDPPEWETTTWLNTPEPLTLERLRGRVVVAHAFQMLCPGCVAQGIPQAQRVAELFKDAAVTVVGLHTVFEHHAAMGLESLRAFLYEYRVRFPVGVDAPGRSGDPIPRTMRA
;
A
#
# COMPACT_ATOMS: atom_id res chain seq x y z
N MET A 1 27.33 33.20 14.99
CA MET A 1 27.13 32.86 14.71
C MET A 1 26.69 31.78 14.20
N THR A 2 26.62 31.07 14.18
CA THR A 2 26.49 29.99 13.66
C THR A 2 25.37 29.24 14.06
N ALA A 3 24.66 29.64 14.86
CA ALA A 3 23.60 28.97 15.42
C ALA A 3 22.54 28.64 14.48
N ASN A 4 22.65 29.08 13.35
CA ASN A 4 21.56 28.91 12.51
C ASN A 4 21.21 27.53 12.23
N ALA A 5 22.15 26.76 12.03
CA ALA A 5 21.87 25.39 11.69
C ALA A 5 21.17 24.72 12.80
N ASN A 6 21.48 25.13 13.94
CA ASN A 6 20.85 24.47 15.04
C ASN A 6 19.42 24.77 15.09
N ASP A 7 19.09 25.93 14.73
CA ASP A 7 17.72 26.30 14.80
C ASP A 7 16.90 25.45 13.92
N HIS A 8 17.45 25.05 12.82
CA HIS A 8 16.71 24.23 12.01
C HIS A 8 16.36 23.00 12.64
N GLU A 9 17.26 22.37 13.23
CA GLU A 9 16.98 21.13 13.76
C GLU A 9 16.09 21.21 14.88
N ALA A 10 16.24 22.21 15.65
CA ALA A 10 15.40 22.36 16.79
C ALA A 10 14.00 22.55 16.36
N SER A 11 13.83 22.99 15.14
CA SER A 11 12.55 23.46 14.85
C SER A 11 11.57 22.40 14.60
N SER A 12 11.76 21.24 14.57
CA SER A 12 10.68 20.37 14.24
C SER A 12 10.85 19.03 14.72
N PRO A 13 10.59 18.81 15.90
CA PRO A 13 10.27 17.47 16.19
C PRO A 13 8.92 17.22 15.60
N MET A 14 8.87 16.79 14.40
CA MET A 14 7.66 16.16 13.96
C MET A 14 7.48 14.96 14.86
N THR A 15 6.52 15.05 15.73
CA THR A 15 6.07 13.89 16.47
C THR A 15 5.67 12.88 15.44
N ARG A 16 6.50 11.90 15.29
CA ARG A 16 6.21 10.79 14.38
C ARG A 16 5.09 10.00 15.03
N THR A 17 3.90 10.23 14.53
CA THR A 17 2.78 9.40 14.90
C THR A 17 2.87 8.18 14.04
N ASP A 18 2.82 7.02 14.63
CA ASP A 18 2.76 5.80 13.85
C ASP A 18 1.50 5.84 13.00
N PRO A 19 1.58 5.44 11.75
CA PRO A 19 0.38 5.38 10.92
C PRO A 19 -0.58 4.32 11.48
N PRO A 20 -1.88 4.51 11.29
CA PRO A 20 -2.84 3.50 11.69
C PRO A 20 -2.60 2.21 10.90
N GLU A 21 -2.88 1.07 11.51
CA GLU A 21 -2.75 -0.21 10.84
C GLU A 21 -3.78 -0.28 9.71
N TRP A 22 -3.43 -0.92 8.62
CA TRP A 22 -4.41 -1.13 7.56
C TRP A 22 -5.40 -2.23 7.95
N GLU A 23 -6.61 -2.14 7.41
CA GLU A 23 -7.67 -3.10 7.68
C GLU A 23 -7.96 -3.87 6.39
N THR A 24 -7.46 -5.06 6.29
CA THR A 24 -7.58 -5.88 5.08
C THR A 24 -8.37 -7.14 5.38
N THR A 25 -9.01 -7.71 4.36
CA THR A 25 -9.76 -8.95 4.50
C THR A 25 -8.93 -10.17 4.12
N THR A 26 -8.03 -10.03 3.18
CA THR A 26 -7.19 -11.15 2.74
C THR A 26 -5.93 -10.62 2.09
N TRP A 27 -4.95 -11.48 1.93
CA TRP A 27 -3.68 -11.15 1.29
C TRP A 27 -3.35 -12.16 0.20
N LEU A 28 -2.76 -11.67 -0.88
CA LEU A 28 -2.29 -12.48 -2.00
C LEU A 28 -0.79 -12.29 -2.17
N ASN A 29 -0.13 -13.25 -2.77
CA ASN A 29 1.31 -13.24 -3.02
C ASN A 29 2.18 -13.20 -1.76
N THR A 30 1.64 -13.66 -0.66
CA THR A 30 2.38 -13.77 0.60
C THR A 30 1.79 -14.93 1.39
N PRO A 31 2.60 -15.70 2.11
CA PRO A 31 2.10 -16.83 2.89
C PRO A 31 1.29 -16.41 4.12
N GLU A 32 1.48 -15.17 4.58
CA GLU A 32 0.80 -14.70 5.79
C GLU A 32 0.33 -13.27 5.60
N PRO A 33 -0.72 -12.86 6.31
CA PRO A 33 -1.13 -11.46 6.31
C PRO A 33 0.01 -10.56 6.78
N LEU A 34 0.17 -9.42 6.15
CA LEU A 34 1.17 -8.45 6.54
C LEU A 34 0.53 -7.33 7.36
N THR A 35 1.24 -6.86 8.36
CA THR A 35 0.82 -5.72 9.17
C THR A 35 1.96 -4.72 9.21
N LEU A 36 1.65 -3.46 9.44
CA LEU A 36 2.69 -2.45 9.58
C LEU A 36 3.58 -2.76 10.79
N GLU A 37 3.00 -3.33 11.83
CA GLU A 37 3.79 -3.72 12.98
C GLU A 37 4.84 -4.76 12.62
N ARG A 38 4.47 -5.77 11.83
CA ARG A 38 5.42 -6.81 11.41
C ARG A 38 6.50 -6.27 10.48
N LEU A 39 6.23 -5.15 9.81
CA LEU A 39 7.17 -4.54 8.88
C LEU A 39 8.01 -3.44 9.52
N ARG A 40 7.96 -3.29 10.84
CA ARG A 40 8.77 -2.29 11.52
C ARG A 40 10.25 -2.52 11.25
N GLY A 41 10.98 -1.43 11.09
CA GLY A 41 12.39 -1.51 10.72
C GLY A 41 12.65 -1.53 9.24
N ARG A 42 11.59 -1.60 8.43
CA ARG A 42 11.70 -1.57 6.97
C ARG A 42 11.01 -0.33 6.43
N VAL A 43 11.43 0.09 5.27
CA VAL A 43 10.69 1.12 4.53
C VAL A 43 9.55 0.41 3.79
N VAL A 44 8.33 0.86 4.02
CA VAL A 44 7.17 0.28 3.37
C VAL A 44 6.68 1.22 2.28
N VAL A 45 6.62 0.70 1.06
CA VAL A 45 6.06 1.42 -0.08
C VAL A 45 4.70 0.80 -0.37
N ALA A 46 3.64 1.50 -0.02
CA ALA A 46 2.28 1.01 -0.23
C ALA A 46 1.68 1.68 -1.47
N HIS A 47 1.22 0.87 -2.40
CA HIS A 47 0.58 1.35 -3.62
C HIS A 47 -0.90 0.98 -3.57
N ALA A 48 -1.75 1.98 -3.36
CA ALA A 48 -3.19 1.79 -3.39
C ALA A 48 -3.67 1.83 -4.84
N PHE A 49 -4.49 0.87 -5.23
CA PHE A 49 -4.94 0.79 -6.62
C PHE A 49 -6.29 0.12 -6.76
N GLN A 50 -6.90 0.31 -7.92
CA GLN A 50 -8.05 -0.45 -8.39
C GLN A 50 -7.71 -1.03 -9.76
N MET A 51 -8.21 -2.24 -10.04
CA MET A 51 -7.97 -2.89 -11.33
C MET A 51 -8.49 -2.07 -12.51
N LEU A 52 -9.61 -1.38 -12.31
CA LEU A 52 -10.23 -0.59 -13.38
C LEU A 52 -9.80 0.88 -13.37
N CYS A 53 -8.67 1.17 -12.77
CA CYS A 53 -8.09 2.51 -12.80
C CYS A 53 -6.96 2.53 -13.84
N PRO A 54 -7.15 3.19 -14.99
CA PRO A 54 -6.14 3.16 -16.06
C PRO A 54 -4.76 3.63 -15.61
N GLY A 55 -4.69 4.70 -14.83
CA GLY A 55 -3.41 5.20 -14.34
C GLY A 55 -2.73 4.23 -13.39
N CYS A 56 -3.50 3.53 -12.57
CA CYS A 56 -2.96 2.52 -11.66
C CYS A 56 -2.32 1.38 -12.45
N VAL A 57 -2.98 0.95 -13.53
CA VAL A 57 -2.50 -0.18 -14.33
C VAL A 57 -1.36 0.23 -15.25
N ALA A 58 -1.49 1.36 -15.92
CA ALA A 58 -0.51 1.78 -16.92
C ALA A 58 0.78 2.32 -16.30
N GLN A 59 0.70 2.89 -15.12
CA GLN A 59 1.86 3.55 -14.50
C GLN A 59 2.13 3.10 -13.08
N GLY A 60 1.14 3.07 -12.22
CA GLY A 60 1.34 2.78 -10.81
C GLY A 60 1.89 1.38 -10.55
N ILE A 61 1.27 0.36 -11.12
CA ILE A 61 1.73 -1.03 -10.96
C ILE A 61 3.15 -1.21 -11.52
N PRO A 62 3.47 -0.75 -12.75
CA PRO A 62 4.84 -0.86 -13.24
C PRO A 62 5.86 -0.14 -12.36
N GLN A 63 5.52 1.01 -11.82
CA GLN A 63 6.42 1.73 -10.92
C GLN A 63 6.65 0.94 -9.64
N ALA A 64 5.59 0.40 -9.06
CA ALA A 64 5.71 -0.41 -7.85
C ALA A 64 6.57 -1.65 -8.10
N GLN A 65 6.39 -2.29 -9.27
CA GLN A 65 7.21 -3.44 -9.65
C GLN A 65 8.68 -3.06 -9.79
N ARG A 66 8.97 -1.89 -10.35
CA ARG A 66 10.36 -1.43 -10.48
C ARG A 66 10.97 -1.16 -9.12
N VAL A 67 10.24 -0.54 -8.23
CA VAL A 67 10.74 -0.27 -6.87
C VAL A 67 11.03 -1.60 -6.17
N ALA A 68 10.12 -2.56 -6.28
CA ALA A 68 10.30 -3.87 -5.66
C ALA A 68 11.57 -4.55 -6.18
N GLU A 69 11.81 -4.48 -7.48
CA GLU A 69 12.99 -5.11 -8.06
C GLU A 69 14.27 -4.36 -7.70
N LEU A 70 14.26 -3.03 -7.75
CA LEU A 70 15.45 -2.23 -7.48
C LEU A 70 15.91 -2.36 -6.03
N PHE A 71 14.99 -2.53 -5.11
CA PHE A 71 15.29 -2.55 -3.69
C PHE A 71 15.11 -3.94 -3.06
N LYS A 72 15.12 -4.99 -3.88
CA LYS A 72 14.85 -6.35 -3.38
C LYS A 72 15.83 -6.82 -2.31
N ASP A 73 17.05 -6.30 -2.34
CA ASP A 73 18.06 -6.69 -1.36
C ASP A 73 18.23 -5.67 -0.23
N ALA A 74 17.36 -4.68 -0.18
CA ALA A 74 17.37 -3.65 0.85
C ALA A 74 16.24 -3.86 1.84
N ALA A 75 16.25 -3.11 2.93
CA ALA A 75 15.18 -3.19 3.92
C ALA A 75 13.95 -2.39 3.45
N VAL A 76 13.43 -2.75 2.29
CA VAL A 76 12.28 -2.12 1.66
C VAL A 76 11.26 -3.20 1.32
N THR A 77 10.01 -2.98 1.66
CA THR A 77 8.92 -3.86 1.30
C THR A 77 7.90 -3.09 0.50
N VAL A 78 7.59 -3.58 -0.69
CA VAL A 78 6.54 -3.01 -1.53
C VAL A 78 5.28 -3.83 -1.33
N VAL A 79 4.16 -3.18 -1.06
CA VAL A 79 2.87 -3.84 -0.95
C VAL A 79 1.85 -3.11 -1.80
N GLY A 80 0.92 -3.84 -2.38
CA GLY A 80 -0.25 -3.25 -3.01
C GLY A 80 -1.43 -3.32 -2.05
N LEU A 81 -2.29 -2.33 -2.11
CA LEU A 81 -3.56 -2.36 -1.41
C LEU A 81 -4.65 -2.18 -2.45
N HIS A 82 -5.44 -3.22 -2.66
CA HIS A 82 -6.56 -3.14 -3.60
C HIS A 82 -7.73 -2.47 -2.87
N THR A 83 -7.86 -1.16 -3.08
CA THR A 83 -8.81 -0.33 -2.36
C THR A 83 -9.93 0.04 -3.32
N VAL A 84 -11.03 -0.69 -3.24
CA VAL A 84 -12.13 -0.55 -4.21
C VAL A 84 -13.18 0.40 -3.66
N PHE A 85 -13.41 1.50 -4.35
CA PHE A 85 -14.42 2.48 -3.98
C PHE A 85 -15.47 2.72 -5.08
N GLU A 86 -15.33 2.06 -6.22
CA GLU A 86 -16.33 2.12 -7.30
C GLU A 86 -16.31 0.78 -8.04
N HIS A 87 -17.36 0.50 -8.78
CA HIS A 87 -17.48 -0.75 -9.55
C HIS A 87 -17.17 -1.99 -8.71
N HIS A 88 -17.67 -2.03 -7.50
CA HIS A 88 -17.34 -3.08 -6.53
C HIS A 88 -17.57 -4.49 -7.08
N ALA A 89 -18.69 -4.70 -7.77
CA ALA A 89 -19.03 -6.03 -8.26
C ALA A 89 -18.05 -6.53 -9.33
N ALA A 90 -17.41 -5.62 -10.05
CA ALA A 90 -16.48 -5.98 -11.12
C ALA A 90 -15.07 -6.24 -10.61
N MET A 91 -14.76 -5.85 -9.40
CA MET A 91 -13.40 -5.93 -8.85
C MET A 91 -13.34 -6.81 -7.60
N GLY A 92 -13.96 -7.99 -7.67
CA GLY A 92 -13.91 -8.94 -6.57
C GLY A 92 -12.61 -9.71 -6.52
N LEU A 93 -12.51 -10.63 -5.57
CA LEU A 93 -11.29 -11.39 -5.33
C LEU A 93 -10.86 -12.25 -6.51
N GLU A 94 -11.81 -12.89 -7.17
CA GLU A 94 -11.47 -13.74 -8.32
C GLU A 94 -10.87 -12.92 -9.45
N SER A 95 -11.45 -11.75 -9.72
CA SER A 95 -10.92 -10.85 -10.74
C SER A 95 -9.53 -10.37 -10.35
N LEU A 96 -9.33 -10.09 -9.07
CA LEU A 96 -8.03 -9.65 -8.60
C LEU A 96 -6.96 -10.75 -8.75
N ARG A 97 -7.31 -11.99 -8.45
CA ARG A 97 -6.37 -13.10 -8.65
C ARG A 97 -5.94 -13.20 -10.10
N ALA A 98 -6.89 -13.14 -11.02
CA ALA A 98 -6.62 -13.19 -12.45
C ALA A 98 -5.76 -12.00 -12.88
N PHE A 99 -6.10 -10.82 -12.41
CA PHE A 99 -5.36 -9.60 -12.72
C PHE A 99 -3.90 -9.70 -12.29
N LEU A 100 -3.66 -10.09 -11.06
CA LEU A 100 -2.28 -10.19 -10.55
C LEU A 100 -1.47 -11.22 -11.34
N TYR A 101 -2.10 -12.30 -11.76
CA TYR A 101 -1.45 -13.31 -12.57
C TYR A 101 -1.11 -12.77 -13.95
N GLU A 102 -2.08 -12.16 -14.63
CA GLU A 102 -1.89 -11.67 -16.00
C GLU A 102 -0.87 -10.54 -16.07
N TYR A 103 -0.88 -9.65 -15.09
CA TYR A 103 0.06 -8.54 -15.06
C TYR A 103 1.36 -8.87 -14.30
N ARG A 104 1.51 -10.13 -13.88
CA ARG A 104 2.72 -10.65 -13.23
C ARG A 104 3.12 -9.84 -12.01
N VAL A 105 2.15 -9.45 -11.24
CA VAL A 105 2.39 -8.74 -9.98
C VAL A 105 2.82 -9.76 -8.95
N ARG A 106 4.01 -9.61 -8.40
CA ARG A 106 4.57 -10.59 -7.46
C ARG A 106 4.71 -10.07 -6.05
N PHE A 107 4.68 -8.78 -5.86
CA PHE A 107 4.71 -8.25 -4.49
C PHE A 107 3.39 -8.56 -3.77
N PRO A 108 3.41 -8.56 -2.43
CA PRO A 108 2.20 -8.83 -1.66
C PRO A 108 1.10 -7.82 -1.94
N VAL A 109 -0.13 -8.30 -2.01
CA VAL A 109 -1.29 -7.44 -2.22
C VAL A 109 -2.34 -7.76 -1.16
N GLY A 110 -2.72 -6.74 -0.41
CA GLY A 110 -3.82 -6.84 0.56
C GLY A 110 -5.10 -6.30 -0.05
N VAL A 111 -6.21 -6.90 0.31
CA VAL A 111 -7.53 -6.44 -0.12
C VAL A 111 -8.10 -5.58 1.01
N ASP A 112 -8.27 -4.29 0.73
CA ASP A 112 -8.79 -3.36 1.73
C ASP A 112 -10.21 -3.73 2.13
N ALA A 113 -10.49 -3.70 3.42
CA ALA A 113 -11.80 -4.09 3.92
C ALA A 113 -12.88 -3.09 3.47
N PRO A 114 -14.09 -3.57 3.17
CA PRO A 114 -15.18 -2.68 2.74
C PRO A 114 -15.47 -1.61 3.79
N GLY A 115 -15.93 -0.47 3.31
CA GLY A 115 -16.34 0.61 4.18
C GLY A 115 -17.48 0.21 5.12
N ARG A 116 -17.59 0.92 6.23
CA ARG A 116 -18.62 0.62 7.22
C ARG A 116 -19.93 1.29 6.83
N SER A 117 -21.04 0.63 7.17
CA SER A 117 -22.37 1.25 7.03
C SER A 117 -22.67 1.80 5.64
N GLY A 118 -22.25 1.09 4.62
CA GLY A 118 -22.53 1.52 3.24
C GLY A 118 -21.60 2.59 2.70
N ASP A 119 -20.59 2.96 3.45
CA ASP A 119 -19.57 3.90 2.95
C ASP A 119 -18.87 3.23 1.76
N PRO A 120 -18.83 3.84 0.58
CA PRO A 120 -18.16 3.26 -0.57
C PRO A 120 -16.63 3.28 -0.44
N ILE A 121 -16.09 4.06 0.48
CA ILE A 121 -14.64 4.17 0.66
C ILE A 121 -14.15 3.07 1.61
N PRO A 122 -13.18 2.25 1.20
CA PRO A 122 -12.65 1.19 2.04
C PRO A 122 -11.97 1.73 3.31
N ARG A 123 -11.83 0.84 4.27
CA ARG A 123 -11.42 1.25 5.63
C ARG A 123 -10.02 1.82 5.71
N THR A 124 -9.05 1.19 5.07
CA THR A 124 -7.68 1.70 5.11
C THR A 124 -7.59 3.04 4.40
N MET A 125 -8.29 3.17 3.29
CA MET A 125 -8.28 4.42 2.54
C MET A 125 -8.95 5.55 3.33
N ARG A 126 -9.90 5.22 4.22
CA ARG A 126 -10.58 6.19 5.06
C ARG A 126 -9.73 6.61 6.27
N ALA A 127 -8.85 5.76 6.71
CA ALA A 127 -7.99 6.04 7.85
C ALA A 127 -6.89 7.02 7.52
#